data_c71413d2fbae0ff827c9a9d337f315ec
#
_entry.id   c71413d2fbae0ff827c9a9d337f315ec
#
_cell.length_a   1.000
_cell.length_b   1.000
_cell.length_c   1.000
_cell.angle_alpha   90.00
_cell.angle_beta   90.00
_cell.angle_gamma   90.00
#
_symmetry.space_group_name_H-M   'P 1'
#
loop_
_entity.id
_entity.type
_entity.pdbx_description
1 polymer ?
#
loop_
_entity_poly.entity_id
_entity_poly.type
_entity_poly.pdbx_seq_one_letter_code
_entity_poly.pdbx_strand_id
1 'polypeptide(L)'
;MLVFTVPVYSMKQLIRGGIISVKTKVAPDNRVFDFTQTISGRGLFGEYLDYGERFGKNKEWGIRITTENLNGRSSVKGTKINGQGIFANIDHQSEKSKDNLFIGYRNLDIQGGLRWFILDSSVTKLPGVPKGSNDYSFDGMVKSTHGWLMTYNHEQKFNEHWDGFANFGMQRNDLDRNVMANGGSGYVLKEDGTFPVTARPGGTPQEYYYWQLGTTAHYNTGDINHDITLSYNQAWRNRKTAYNNGSLATIGSGSLYDGINQILPAPTKFDTRWSNKTRVESFSIIDYMTYEKWNVIFGFHKHEATSKSYKYSGNTSNWSSIDTIKTDATSPTYGFIYHPNDNSSIYASHTENFDAGSGVNTTFENYGDVLPPLKTKQNEIGFKYLKDDLLWTLAYYDIKQDNLISVYKTGYSKPFQSKDGQARHKGLELAVNGKLADKWNLFGGISRMSAKQEKTTNGTLDGVRVNGTSEWTAVFGAEYNPNEFWSFVGRGIYTGRSPVMNEKIWAGGYTIFDVGATYKTHFGEVPAELSLMVNNVFNKDYWQVSRGNQVYLSLPRTLTFTAKLHF
;
A
#
# COMPACT_ATOMS: atom_id res chain seq x y z
N MET A 1 -7.74 9.76 -12.59
CA MET A 1 -7.01 8.70 -11.85
C MET A 1 -7.92 8.19 -10.75
N LEU A 2 -8.58 7.06 -10.97
CA LEU A 2 -9.37 6.40 -9.92
C LEU A 2 -8.36 5.86 -8.90
N VAL A 3 -8.13 6.61 -7.84
CA VAL A 3 -7.42 6.11 -6.68
C VAL A 3 -8.40 5.22 -5.94
N PHE A 4 -8.24 3.90 -6.07
CA PHE A 4 -8.93 2.96 -5.20
C PHE A 4 -8.34 3.09 -3.82
N THR A 5 -9.02 3.81 -3.03
CA THR A 5 -8.69 4.03 -1.65
C THR A 5 -9.65 3.19 -0.82
N VAL A 6 -9.22 1.99 -0.50
CA VAL A 6 -9.87 1.18 0.53
C VAL A 6 -9.73 1.94 1.84
N PRO A 7 -10.81 2.19 2.58
CA PRO A 7 -10.66 2.73 3.92
C PRO A 7 -9.85 1.72 4.74
N VAL A 8 -8.59 2.05 4.97
CA VAL A 8 -7.72 1.29 5.88
C VAL A 8 -8.07 1.69 7.30
N TYR A 9 -9.33 1.51 7.67
CA TYR A 9 -9.68 1.49 9.07
C TYR A 9 -9.17 0.17 9.64
N SER A 10 -8.16 0.24 10.49
CA SER A 10 -7.66 -0.84 11.34
C SER A 10 -6.65 -1.85 10.83
N MET A 11 -6.08 -1.75 9.66
CA MET A 11 -4.87 -2.52 9.40
C MET A 11 -3.62 -1.82 9.94
N LYS A 12 -3.65 -1.37 11.20
CA LYS A 12 -2.44 -0.93 11.92
C LYS A 12 -1.36 -2.03 12.02
N GLN A 13 -1.66 -3.24 11.58
CA GLN A 13 -0.75 -4.39 11.65
C GLN A 13 0.25 -4.51 10.50
N LEU A 14 0.14 -3.72 9.42
CA LEU A 14 0.98 -3.90 8.24
C LEU A 14 1.60 -2.62 7.68
N ILE A 15 1.33 -1.46 8.27
CA ILE A 15 1.87 -0.20 7.76
C ILE A 15 3.12 0.17 8.56
N ARG A 16 4.25 -0.23 8.05
CA ARG A 16 5.58 0.16 8.53
C ARG A 16 5.96 1.46 7.84
N GLY A 17 5.51 2.62 8.34
CA GLY A 17 5.94 3.91 7.82
C GLY A 17 4.86 4.95 7.50
N GLY A 18 3.62 4.77 7.94
CA GLY A 18 2.59 5.80 7.77
C GLY A 18 1.16 5.28 7.77
N ILE A 19 0.21 6.19 7.83
CA ILE A 19 -1.23 5.92 7.69
C ILE A 19 -1.71 6.57 6.40
N ILE A 20 -2.33 5.77 5.52
CA ILE A 20 -3.02 6.29 4.35
C ILE A 20 -4.51 6.36 4.68
N SER A 21 -5.02 7.57 4.80
CA SER A 21 -6.46 7.81 4.94
C SER A 21 -7.10 7.95 3.56
N VAL A 22 -8.21 7.27 3.39
CA VAL A 22 -8.90 7.21 2.12
C VAL A 22 -10.37 7.53 2.33
N LYS A 23 -10.89 8.45 1.51
CA LYS A 23 -12.32 8.77 1.47
C LYS A 23 -12.92 8.26 0.16
N THR A 24 -14.06 7.60 0.24
CA THR A 24 -14.85 7.25 -0.93
C THR A 24 -15.47 8.50 -1.54
N LYS A 25 -15.69 8.49 -2.85
CA LYS A 25 -16.44 9.56 -3.51
C LYS A 25 -17.90 9.51 -3.03
N VAL A 26 -18.40 10.64 -2.55
CA VAL A 26 -19.82 10.85 -2.23
C VAL A 26 -20.51 11.65 -3.34
N ALA A 27 -21.83 11.72 -3.32
CA ALA A 27 -22.58 12.56 -4.23
C ALA A 27 -22.23 14.04 -4.01
N PRO A 28 -21.91 14.80 -5.07
CA PRO A 28 -21.71 16.24 -4.97
C PRO A 28 -23.06 16.98 -4.94
N ASP A 29 -23.03 18.27 -4.58
CA ASP A 29 -24.23 19.11 -4.54
C ASP A 29 -24.89 19.30 -5.91
N ASN A 30 -24.06 19.38 -6.95
CA ASN A 30 -24.50 19.40 -8.35
C ASN A 30 -24.40 17.99 -8.93
N ARG A 31 -25.42 17.62 -9.72
CA ARG A 31 -25.41 16.34 -10.43
C ARG A 31 -24.15 16.20 -11.28
N VAL A 32 -23.51 15.04 -11.23
CA VAL A 32 -22.39 14.64 -12.05
C VAL A 32 -22.77 13.42 -12.86
N PHE A 33 -22.51 13.47 -14.17
CA PHE A 33 -22.55 12.31 -15.04
C PHE A 33 -21.37 12.38 -16.01
N ASP A 34 -20.31 11.65 -15.69
CA ASP A 34 -19.08 11.63 -16.47
C ASP A 34 -18.91 10.28 -17.14
N PHE A 35 -18.54 10.31 -18.42
CA PHE A 35 -18.01 9.16 -19.13
C PHE A 35 -16.54 9.39 -19.43
N THR A 36 -15.68 8.42 -19.14
CA THR A 36 -14.25 8.48 -19.41
C THR A 36 -13.80 7.27 -20.21
N GLN A 37 -13.18 7.50 -21.37
CA GLN A 37 -12.51 6.51 -22.18
C GLN A 37 -11.01 6.68 -22.07
N THR A 38 -10.26 5.62 -21.82
CA THR A 38 -8.79 5.59 -21.85
C THR A 38 -8.29 4.59 -22.87
N ILE A 39 -7.17 4.91 -23.52
CA ILE A 39 -6.40 3.97 -24.35
C ILE A 39 -4.96 4.06 -23.90
N SER A 40 -4.38 2.96 -23.45
CA SER A 40 -3.03 2.94 -22.86
C SER A 40 -2.17 1.82 -23.43
N GLY A 41 -0.85 2.05 -23.45
CA GLY A 41 0.13 1.05 -23.81
C GLY A 41 -0.03 0.50 -25.23
N ARG A 42 -0.34 -0.78 -25.35
CA ARG A 42 -0.48 -1.52 -26.63
C ARG A 42 -1.95 -1.83 -26.96
N GLY A 43 -2.86 -0.97 -26.51
CA GLY A 43 -4.30 -1.12 -26.70
C GLY A 43 -5.01 -1.71 -25.49
N LEU A 44 -4.69 -1.23 -24.30
CA LEU A 44 -5.52 -1.40 -23.12
C LEU A 44 -6.57 -0.30 -23.10
N PHE A 45 -7.81 -0.68 -23.30
CA PHE A 45 -8.99 0.18 -23.22
C PHE A 45 -9.51 0.19 -21.80
N GLY A 46 -9.88 1.36 -21.31
CA GLY A 46 -10.55 1.54 -20.03
C GLY A 46 -11.76 2.46 -20.20
N GLU A 47 -12.90 2.02 -19.70
CA GLU A 47 -14.18 2.72 -19.75
C GLU A 47 -14.69 2.92 -18.34
N TYR A 48 -15.07 4.16 -18.01
CA TYR A 48 -15.51 4.51 -16.68
C TYR A 48 -16.75 5.38 -16.76
N LEU A 49 -17.76 5.05 -15.94
CA LEU A 49 -18.91 5.90 -15.68
C LEU A 49 -18.83 6.41 -14.25
N ASP A 50 -19.19 7.67 -14.05
CA ASP A 50 -19.27 8.30 -12.73
C ASP A 50 -20.54 9.13 -12.65
N TYR A 51 -21.55 8.61 -11.97
CA TYR A 51 -22.83 9.27 -11.74
C TYR A 51 -22.97 9.62 -10.29
N GLY A 52 -23.40 10.83 -9.97
CA GLY A 52 -23.68 11.27 -8.61
C GLY A 52 -24.74 12.36 -8.55
N GLU A 53 -25.69 12.21 -7.64
CA GLU A 53 -26.78 13.16 -7.44
C GLU A 53 -27.24 13.18 -5.98
N ARG A 54 -27.68 14.35 -5.51
CA ARG A 54 -28.34 14.51 -4.22
C ARG A 54 -29.82 14.76 -4.41
N PHE A 55 -30.62 14.20 -3.51
CA PHE A 55 -32.08 14.27 -3.52
C PHE A 55 -32.63 14.45 -2.11
N GLY A 56 -33.98 14.64 -1.99
CA GLY A 56 -34.62 15.05 -0.77
C GLY A 56 -34.89 16.56 -0.74
N LYS A 57 -35.70 17.01 0.20
CA LYS A 57 -36.12 18.42 0.31
C LYS A 57 -34.95 19.37 0.53
N ASN A 58 -33.95 18.92 1.30
CA ASN A 58 -32.71 19.67 1.63
C ASN A 58 -31.46 19.02 1.01
N LYS A 59 -31.62 18.18 -0.03
CA LYS A 59 -30.54 17.39 -0.61
C LYS A 59 -29.80 16.51 0.42
N GLU A 60 -30.51 16.03 1.41
CA GLU A 60 -29.97 15.26 2.53
C GLU A 60 -29.48 13.88 2.13
N TRP A 61 -30.03 13.29 1.08
CA TRP A 61 -29.61 12.01 0.54
C TRP A 61 -28.70 12.17 -0.66
N GLY A 62 -27.64 11.38 -0.72
CA GLY A 62 -26.74 11.32 -1.86
C GLY A 62 -26.58 9.90 -2.37
N ILE A 63 -26.51 9.73 -3.69
CA ILE A 63 -26.12 8.49 -4.35
C ILE A 63 -24.99 8.78 -5.32
N ARG A 64 -23.94 7.93 -5.30
CA ARG A 64 -22.87 7.96 -6.32
C ARG A 64 -22.57 6.56 -6.78
N ILE A 65 -22.58 6.35 -8.08
CA ILE A 65 -22.28 5.07 -8.72
C ILE A 65 -21.10 5.28 -9.67
N THR A 66 -20.08 4.44 -9.55
CA THR A 66 -18.97 4.41 -10.50
C THR A 66 -18.78 3.01 -11.04
N THR A 67 -18.45 2.92 -12.33
CA THR A 67 -18.13 1.64 -12.97
C THR A 67 -16.76 1.69 -13.61
N GLU A 68 -16.16 0.52 -13.78
CA GLU A 68 -14.88 0.32 -14.48
C GLU A 68 -15.01 -0.87 -15.41
N ASN A 69 -14.54 -0.72 -16.64
CA ASN A 69 -14.31 -1.83 -17.56
C ASN A 69 -12.93 -1.66 -18.20
N LEU A 70 -12.08 -2.68 -18.06
CA LEU A 70 -10.72 -2.72 -18.60
C LEU A 70 -10.59 -3.90 -19.54
N ASN A 71 -10.10 -3.70 -20.75
CA ASN A 71 -9.84 -4.79 -21.69
C ASN A 71 -8.68 -4.44 -22.61
N GLY A 72 -7.75 -5.36 -22.80
CA GLY A 72 -6.72 -5.21 -23.80
C GLY A 72 -5.31 -5.58 -23.35
N ARG A 73 -4.31 -4.98 -24.00
CA ARG A 73 -2.89 -5.27 -23.80
C ARG A 73 -2.17 -4.11 -23.17
N SER A 74 -1.42 -4.38 -22.09
CA SER A 74 -0.59 -3.38 -21.44
C SER A 74 0.63 -2.97 -22.27
N SER A 75 1.46 -2.05 -21.79
CA SER A 75 2.74 -1.69 -22.40
C SER A 75 3.79 -2.81 -22.37
N VAL A 76 3.64 -3.78 -21.47
CA VAL A 76 4.49 -4.97 -21.40
C VAL A 76 4.01 -6.00 -22.43
N LYS A 77 4.94 -6.57 -23.20
CA LYS A 77 4.63 -7.57 -24.24
C LYS A 77 3.95 -8.78 -23.62
N GLY A 78 2.98 -9.39 -24.34
CA GLY A 78 2.30 -10.60 -23.85
C GLY A 78 1.28 -10.38 -22.74
N THR A 79 1.30 -9.24 -22.04
CA THR A 79 0.42 -8.98 -20.92
C THR A 79 -0.96 -8.52 -21.37
N LYS A 80 -1.99 -9.28 -21.01
CA LYS A 80 -3.40 -8.93 -21.23
C LYS A 80 -4.06 -8.64 -19.88
N ILE A 81 -4.97 -7.65 -19.89
CA ILE A 81 -5.74 -7.24 -18.71
C ILE A 81 -7.21 -7.26 -19.08
N ASN A 82 -8.00 -7.89 -18.21
CA ASN A 82 -9.47 -7.85 -18.25
C ASN A 82 -9.95 -7.54 -16.85
N GLY A 83 -10.73 -6.46 -16.68
CA GLY A 83 -11.18 -6.02 -15.37
C GLY A 83 -12.55 -5.38 -15.45
N GLN A 84 -13.37 -5.62 -14.44
CA GLN A 84 -14.69 -5.02 -14.30
C GLN A 84 -14.92 -4.65 -12.84
N GLY A 85 -15.55 -3.50 -12.62
CA GLY A 85 -15.89 -3.03 -11.28
C GLY A 85 -17.17 -2.22 -11.28
N ILE A 86 -17.89 -2.33 -10.18
CA ILE A 86 -19.04 -1.49 -9.86
C ILE A 86 -18.95 -1.07 -8.40
N PHE A 87 -19.17 0.20 -8.14
CA PHE A 87 -19.09 0.78 -6.81
C PHE A 87 -20.24 1.75 -6.60
N ALA A 88 -20.90 1.64 -5.46
CA ALA A 88 -21.98 2.51 -5.06
C ALA A 88 -21.69 3.12 -3.69
N ASN A 89 -21.96 4.39 -3.55
CA ASN A 89 -21.95 5.10 -2.29
C ASN A 89 -23.32 5.72 -2.08
N ILE A 90 -23.90 5.50 -0.91
CA ILE A 90 -25.17 6.11 -0.47
C ILE A 90 -24.84 6.86 0.81
N ASP A 91 -25.11 8.15 0.84
CA ASP A 91 -24.91 8.98 2.02
C ASP A 91 -26.18 9.72 2.42
N HIS A 92 -26.33 9.94 3.72
CA HIS A 92 -27.35 10.79 4.31
C HIS A 92 -26.69 11.80 5.23
N GLN A 93 -27.11 13.06 5.14
CA GLN A 93 -26.57 14.15 5.95
C GLN A 93 -27.73 14.96 6.54
N SER A 94 -27.70 15.12 7.85
CA SER A 94 -28.61 16.00 8.58
C SER A 94 -27.80 16.95 9.48
N GLU A 95 -28.47 17.84 10.20
CA GLU A 95 -27.80 18.72 11.18
C GLU A 95 -27.10 17.93 12.30
N LYS A 96 -27.61 16.74 12.63
CA LYS A 96 -27.12 15.95 13.77
C LYS A 96 -26.50 14.62 13.40
N SER A 97 -26.67 14.14 12.18
CA SER A 97 -26.13 12.84 11.79
C SER A 97 -25.56 12.84 10.37
N LYS A 98 -24.54 12.00 10.18
CA LYS A 98 -23.99 11.67 8.86
C LYS A 98 -23.87 10.17 8.75
N ASP A 99 -24.40 9.64 7.66
CA ASP A 99 -24.33 8.23 7.31
C ASP A 99 -23.66 8.07 5.97
N ASN A 100 -22.82 7.05 5.83
CA ASN A 100 -22.19 6.72 4.57
C ASN A 100 -22.07 5.20 4.40
N LEU A 101 -22.76 4.66 3.41
CA LEU A 101 -22.68 3.27 3.00
C LEU A 101 -21.98 3.18 1.65
N PHE A 102 -20.86 2.46 1.62
CA PHE A 102 -20.14 2.15 0.38
C PHE A 102 -20.17 0.64 0.14
N ILE A 103 -20.48 0.24 -1.09
CA ILE A 103 -20.43 -1.16 -1.55
C ILE A 103 -19.70 -1.18 -2.88
N GLY A 104 -18.73 -2.08 -3.03
CA GLY A 104 -17.99 -2.25 -4.26
C GLY A 104 -17.68 -3.71 -4.58
N TYR A 105 -17.71 -4.04 -5.86
CA TYR A 105 -17.25 -5.30 -6.40
C TYR A 105 -16.27 -5.05 -7.53
N ARG A 106 -15.20 -5.83 -7.57
CA ARG A 106 -14.20 -5.79 -8.65
C ARG A 106 -13.72 -7.18 -9.00
N ASN A 107 -13.59 -7.43 -10.29
CA ASN A 107 -12.86 -8.55 -10.86
C ASN A 107 -11.72 -8.01 -11.72
N LEU A 108 -10.53 -8.62 -11.63
CA LEU A 108 -9.36 -8.23 -12.42
C LEU A 108 -8.51 -9.45 -12.74
N ASP A 109 -8.41 -9.77 -14.01
CA ASP A 109 -7.58 -10.83 -14.57
C ASP A 109 -6.39 -10.23 -15.31
N ILE A 110 -5.18 -10.66 -14.94
CA ILE A 110 -3.94 -10.31 -15.61
C ILE A 110 -3.29 -11.59 -16.11
N GLN A 111 -3.21 -11.74 -17.43
CA GLN A 111 -2.47 -12.81 -18.07
C GLN A 111 -1.07 -12.32 -18.41
N GLY A 112 -0.04 -13.06 -18.05
CA GLY A 112 1.34 -12.65 -18.30
C GLY A 112 1.84 -11.60 -17.29
N GLY A 113 2.81 -10.78 -17.72
CA GLY A 113 3.32 -9.65 -16.97
C GLY A 113 4.38 -9.97 -15.92
N LEU A 114 5.03 -11.13 -15.99
CA LEU A 114 6.09 -11.47 -15.06
C LEU A 114 7.38 -10.72 -15.38
N ARG A 115 7.85 -9.93 -14.42
CA ARG A 115 9.05 -9.11 -14.53
C ARG A 115 9.85 -9.03 -13.23
N TRP A 116 9.63 -9.96 -12.30
CA TRP A 116 10.33 -10.00 -11.02
C TRP A 116 11.07 -11.32 -10.84
N PHE A 117 12.23 -11.24 -10.20
CA PHE A 117 13.16 -12.33 -10.02
C PHE A 117 13.69 -12.33 -8.60
N ILE A 118 14.13 -13.51 -8.16
CA ILE A 118 14.95 -13.67 -6.96
C ILE A 118 16.37 -13.94 -7.44
N LEU A 119 17.33 -13.17 -7.00
CA LEU A 119 18.73 -13.47 -7.30
C LEU A 119 19.16 -14.76 -6.60
N ASP A 120 19.83 -15.64 -7.34
CA ASP A 120 20.51 -16.79 -6.76
C ASP A 120 21.59 -16.34 -5.75
N SER A 121 21.81 -17.13 -4.72
CA SER A 121 22.78 -16.78 -3.65
C SER A 121 24.23 -16.66 -4.12
N SER A 122 24.56 -17.26 -5.24
CA SER A 122 25.89 -17.22 -5.88
C SER A 122 26.13 -15.97 -6.71
N VAL A 123 25.10 -15.16 -6.99
CA VAL A 123 25.21 -13.96 -7.82
C VAL A 123 26.08 -12.92 -7.10
N THR A 124 27.09 -12.42 -7.80
CA THR A 124 28.03 -11.39 -7.34
C THR A 124 27.81 -10.05 -8.02
N LYS A 125 27.12 -10.04 -9.16
CA LYS A 125 26.80 -8.86 -9.96
C LYS A 125 25.41 -8.99 -10.57
N LEU A 126 24.64 -7.90 -10.62
CA LEU A 126 23.37 -7.90 -11.34
C LEU A 126 23.59 -8.16 -12.83
N PRO A 127 22.80 -9.05 -13.46
CA PRO A 127 22.76 -9.17 -14.91
C PRO A 127 22.45 -7.83 -15.58
N GLY A 128 22.86 -7.66 -16.83
CA GLY A 128 22.50 -6.50 -17.64
C GLY A 128 20.99 -6.29 -17.66
N VAL A 129 20.57 -5.02 -17.67
CA VAL A 129 19.12 -4.70 -17.64
C VAL A 129 18.50 -5.01 -19.00
N PRO A 130 17.54 -5.94 -19.09
CA PRO A 130 16.81 -6.18 -20.33
C PRO A 130 15.78 -5.08 -20.59
N LYS A 131 15.13 -5.11 -21.76
CA LYS A 131 14.07 -4.14 -22.09
C LYS A 131 12.90 -4.25 -21.13
N GLY A 132 12.45 -3.13 -20.55
CA GLY A 132 11.32 -3.06 -19.63
C GLY A 132 10.00 -3.54 -20.23
N SER A 133 9.90 -3.64 -21.55
CA SER A 133 8.74 -4.20 -22.24
C SER A 133 8.71 -5.73 -22.29
N ASN A 134 9.77 -6.43 -21.85
CA ASN A 134 9.81 -7.89 -21.89
C ASN A 134 8.90 -8.50 -20.81
N ASP A 135 8.29 -9.62 -21.18
CA ASP A 135 7.50 -10.49 -20.31
C ASP A 135 8.15 -11.86 -20.24
N TYR A 136 8.28 -12.40 -19.06
CA TYR A 136 8.87 -13.72 -18.80
C TYR A 136 7.83 -14.71 -18.27
N SER A 137 6.58 -14.49 -18.60
CA SER A 137 5.48 -15.36 -18.19
C SER A 137 5.44 -16.63 -19.02
N PHE A 138 5.11 -17.73 -18.40
CA PHE A 138 4.82 -18.99 -19.10
C PHE A 138 3.37 -18.98 -19.63
N ASP A 139 3.09 -19.83 -20.62
CA ASP A 139 1.76 -19.98 -21.18
C ASP A 139 0.76 -20.50 -20.13
N GLY A 140 -0.40 -19.84 -20.05
CA GLY A 140 -1.41 -20.13 -19.04
C GLY A 140 -1.18 -19.44 -17.70
N MET A 141 -0.17 -18.58 -17.56
CA MET A 141 0.00 -17.77 -16.37
C MET A 141 -1.11 -16.73 -16.26
N VAL A 142 -1.93 -16.85 -15.22
CA VAL A 142 -3.02 -15.90 -14.89
C VAL A 142 -2.94 -15.53 -13.43
N LYS A 143 -3.10 -14.24 -13.17
CA LYS A 143 -3.36 -13.69 -11.85
C LYS A 143 -4.76 -13.12 -11.84
N SER A 144 -5.69 -13.81 -11.21
CA SER A 144 -7.08 -13.38 -11.03
C SER A 144 -7.28 -12.83 -9.62
N THR A 145 -7.92 -11.69 -9.52
CA THR A 145 -8.28 -11.08 -8.24
C THR A 145 -9.72 -10.64 -8.34
N HIS A 146 -10.57 -11.19 -7.49
CA HIS A 146 -11.97 -10.77 -7.40
C HIS A 146 -12.39 -10.60 -5.95
N GLY A 147 -13.29 -9.68 -5.71
CA GLY A 147 -13.71 -9.42 -4.35
C GLY A 147 -14.72 -8.31 -4.24
N TRP A 148 -15.26 -8.19 -3.06
CA TRP A 148 -16.19 -7.14 -2.70
C TRP A 148 -15.76 -6.48 -1.39
N LEU A 149 -16.17 -5.23 -1.24
CA LEU A 149 -15.94 -4.39 -0.08
C LEU A 149 -17.24 -3.70 0.28
N MET A 150 -17.58 -3.70 1.57
CA MET A 150 -18.65 -2.88 2.12
C MET A 150 -18.14 -2.12 3.33
N THR A 151 -18.43 -0.83 3.43
CA THR A 151 -18.19 -0.03 4.62
C THR A 151 -19.40 0.80 4.95
N TYR A 152 -19.70 0.93 6.24
CA TYR A 152 -20.72 1.82 6.77
C TYR A 152 -20.08 2.66 7.87
N ASN A 153 -20.30 3.97 7.79
CA ASN A 153 -19.86 4.93 8.78
C ASN A 153 -21.08 5.75 9.22
N HIS A 154 -21.23 5.91 10.51
CA HIS A 154 -22.24 6.73 11.15
C HIS A 154 -21.58 7.69 12.13
N GLU A 155 -21.92 8.96 12.04
CA GLU A 155 -21.57 10.02 12.99
C GLU A 155 -22.87 10.62 13.54
N GLN A 156 -22.93 10.83 14.86
CA GLN A 156 -24.08 11.39 15.54
C GLN A 156 -23.66 12.48 16.52
N LYS A 157 -24.16 13.68 16.31
CA LYS A 157 -24.07 14.76 17.29
C LYS A 157 -25.25 14.63 18.28
N PHE A 158 -24.97 14.27 19.53
CA PHE A 158 -26.00 14.13 20.57
C PHE A 158 -26.40 15.51 21.11
N ASN A 159 -25.40 16.34 21.41
CA ASN A 159 -25.54 17.72 21.87
C ASN A 159 -24.24 18.48 21.61
N GLU A 160 -24.08 19.68 22.18
CA GLU A 160 -22.87 20.50 22.03
C GLU A 160 -21.62 19.92 22.71
N HIS A 161 -21.80 19.00 23.65
CA HIS A 161 -20.72 18.41 24.44
C HIS A 161 -20.36 16.97 24.04
N TRP A 162 -21.22 16.30 23.24
CA TRP A 162 -21.05 14.88 22.96
C TRP A 162 -21.38 14.53 21.51
N ASP A 163 -20.41 13.90 20.88
CA ASP A 163 -20.56 13.22 19.59
C ASP A 163 -20.31 11.72 19.74
N GLY A 164 -20.91 10.94 18.86
CA GLY A 164 -20.67 9.50 18.79
C GLY A 164 -20.44 9.06 17.35
N PHE A 165 -19.78 7.92 17.19
CA PHE A 165 -19.58 7.32 15.88
C PHE A 165 -19.60 5.80 15.94
N ALA A 166 -20.03 5.21 14.83
CA ALA A 166 -20.02 3.77 14.61
C ALA A 166 -19.52 3.48 13.19
N ASN A 167 -18.52 2.61 13.09
CA ASN A 167 -17.95 2.20 11.81
C ASN A 167 -18.03 0.68 11.67
N PHE A 168 -18.38 0.22 10.48
CA PHE A 168 -18.38 -1.18 10.11
C PHE A 168 -17.72 -1.36 8.76
N GLY A 169 -16.96 -2.45 8.59
CA GLY A 169 -16.33 -2.81 7.33
C GLY A 169 -16.24 -4.31 7.14
N MET A 170 -16.49 -4.77 5.93
CA MET A 170 -16.24 -6.14 5.53
C MET A 170 -15.70 -6.21 4.12
N GLN A 171 -14.74 -7.09 3.91
CA GLN A 171 -14.10 -7.30 2.63
C GLN A 171 -13.84 -8.78 2.41
N ARG A 172 -14.08 -9.25 1.20
CA ARG A 172 -13.56 -10.51 0.71
C ARG A 172 -12.71 -10.24 -0.51
N ASN A 173 -11.53 -10.84 -0.53
CA ASN A 173 -10.60 -10.74 -1.64
C ASN A 173 -10.03 -12.12 -1.92
N ASP A 174 -10.36 -12.67 -3.08
CA ASP A 174 -9.87 -13.94 -3.56
C ASP A 174 -8.78 -13.64 -4.61
N LEU A 175 -7.57 -14.08 -4.32
CA LEU A 175 -6.42 -13.96 -5.21
C LEU A 175 -6.03 -15.35 -5.66
N ASP A 176 -6.30 -15.64 -6.93
CA ASP A 176 -5.91 -16.89 -7.62
C ASP A 176 -4.79 -16.60 -8.60
N ARG A 177 -3.85 -17.53 -8.72
CA ARG A 177 -2.71 -17.36 -9.60
C ARG A 177 -2.10 -18.70 -10.01
N ASN A 178 -1.78 -18.81 -11.28
CA ASN A 178 -0.87 -19.82 -11.81
C ASN A 178 0.51 -19.21 -11.84
N VAL A 179 1.31 -19.47 -10.83
CA VAL A 179 2.59 -18.84 -10.70
C VAL A 179 3.69 -19.80 -10.38
N MET A 180 4.69 -19.23 -10.54
CA MET A 180 6.11 -19.42 -10.38
C MET A 180 6.52 -19.82 -8.98
N ALA A 181 7.74 -20.25 -8.92
CA ALA A 181 8.52 -20.62 -7.78
C ALA A 181 8.36 -19.73 -6.53
N ASN A 182 8.62 -20.30 -5.38
CA ASN A 182 8.76 -19.57 -4.11
C ASN A 182 7.54 -18.73 -3.72
N GLY A 183 6.35 -19.28 -3.91
CA GLY A 183 5.12 -18.61 -3.45
C GLY A 183 4.77 -17.30 -4.18
N GLY A 184 5.25 -17.13 -5.42
CA GLY A 184 5.03 -15.94 -6.24
C GLY A 184 6.14 -14.90 -6.14
N SER A 185 7.31 -15.31 -5.68
CA SER A 185 8.47 -14.42 -5.54
C SER A 185 9.28 -14.26 -6.84
N GLY A 186 8.90 -14.93 -7.92
CA GLY A 186 9.59 -14.89 -9.20
C GLY A 186 10.54 -16.05 -9.43
N TYR A 187 11.15 -16.11 -10.62
CA TYR A 187 12.16 -17.11 -10.93
C TYR A 187 13.48 -16.83 -10.24
N VAL A 188 14.25 -17.87 -9.97
CA VAL A 188 15.61 -17.75 -9.43
C VAL A 188 16.56 -17.40 -10.56
N LEU A 189 17.07 -16.18 -10.55
CA LEU A 189 17.91 -15.58 -11.59
C LEU A 189 19.39 -15.77 -11.29
N LYS A 190 20.14 -16.34 -12.24
CA LYS A 190 21.59 -16.48 -12.16
C LYS A 190 22.29 -15.24 -12.72
N GLU A 191 23.61 -15.14 -12.49
CA GLU A 191 24.44 -14.01 -12.91
C GLU A 191 24.52 -13.85 -14.43
N ASP A 192 24.47 -14.95 -15.18
CA ASP A 192 24.47 -14.99 -16.65
C ASP A 192 23.11 -14.59 -17.26
N GLY A 193 22.10 -14.32 -16.43
CA GLY A 193 20.75 -13.98 -16.87
C GLY A 193 19.83 -15.18 -17.12
N THR A 194 20.29 -16.40 -16.87
CA THR A 194 19.47 -17.61 -17.03
C THR A 194 18.65 -17.91 -15.77
N PHE A 195 17.53 -18.63 -15.93
CA PHE A 195 16.66 -19.06 -14.84
C PHE A 195 15.85 -20.31 -15.21
N PRO A 196 15.52 -21.20 -14.24
CA PRO A 196 14.54 -22.25 -14.45
C PRO A 196 13.13 -21.64 -14.50
N VAL A 197 12.33 -22.04 -15.45
CA VAL A 197 10.90 -21.69 -15.50
C VAL A 197 10.15 -22.66 -14.61
N THR A 198 9.67 -22.14 -13.50
CA THR A 198 8.98 -22.94 -12.48
C THR A 198 7.55 -22.47 -12.30
N ALA A 199 6.61 -23.39 -12.18
CA ALA A 199 5.21 -23.10 -12.02
C ALA A 199 4.61 -23.79 -10.78
N ARG A 200 3.82 -23.04 -10.03
CA ARG A 200 3.02 -23.54 -8.93
C ARG A 200 1.70 -22.78 -8.89
N PRO A 201 0.57 -23.45 -9.11
CA PRO A 201 -0.72 -22.81 -8.97
C PRO A 201 -1.01 -22.48 -7.52
N GLY A 202 -1.78 -21.44 -7.27
CA GLY A 202 -2.08 -21.05 -5.92
C GLY A 202 -3.18 -20.02 -5.80
N GLY A 203 -3.73 -19.94 -4.61
CA GLY A 203 -4.74 -18.97 -4.23
C GLY A 203 -4.63 -18.61 -2.76
N THR A 204 -5.09 -17.41 -2.45
CA THR A 204 -5.13 -16.90 -1.07
C THR A 204 -6.43 -16.15 -0.83
N PRO A 205 -7.56 -16.85 -0.71
CA PRO A 205 -8.81 -16.23 -0.28
C PRO A 205 -8.65 -15.60 1.11
N GLN A 206 -9.12 -14.36 1.25
CA GLN A 206 -9.04 -13.62 2.49
C GLN A 206 -10.35 -12.89 2.76
N GLU A 207 -10.76 -12.93 4.02
CA GLU A 207 -11.92 -12.22 4.55
C GLU A 207 -11.47 -11.30 5.66
N TYR A 208 -11.98 -10.08 5.67
CA TYR A 208 -11.73 -9.06 6.69
C TYR A 208 -13.05 -8.54 7.21
N TYR A 209 -13.14 -8.39 8.53
CA TYR A 209 -14.27 -7.77 9.20
C TYR A 209 -13.72 -6.76 10.20
N TYR A 210 -14.42 -5.66 10.32
CA TYR A 210 -14.04 -4.59 11.23
C TYR A 210 -15.29 -3.90 11.76
N TRP A 211 -15.27 -3.56 13.03
CA TRP A 211 -16.20 -2.60 13.58
C TRP A 211 -15.53 -1.74 14.65
N GLN A 212 -16.04 -0.56 14.85
CA GLN A 212 -15.60 0.41 15.84
C GLN A 212 -16.81 1.19 16.36
N LEU A 213 -16.84 1.40 17.67
CA LEU A 213 -17.72 2.33 18.33
C LEU A 213 -16.89 3.33 19.10
N GLY A 214 -17.34 4.59 19.15
CA GLY A 214 -16.63 5.60 19.92
C GLY A 214 -17.52 6.81 20.22
N THR A 215 -17.03 7.62 21.11
CA THR A 215 -17.64 8.89 21.50
C THR A 215 -16.55 9.92 21.74
N THR A 216 -16.86 11.19 21.47
CA THR A 216 -16.00 12.33 21.75
C THR A 216 -16.73 13.28 22.69
N ALA A 217 -16.07 13.62 23.79
CA ALA A 217 -16.51 14.63 24.73
C ALA A 217 -15.79 15.95 24.46
N HIS A 218 -16.54 17.03 24.35
CA HIS A 218 -16.07 18.40 24.16
C HIS A 218 -16.27 19.19 25.43
N TYR A 219 -15.20 19.67 26.06
CA TYR A 219 -15.29 20.50 27.26
C TYR A 219 -14.07 21.41 27.42
N ASN A 220 -14.17 22.35 28.32
CA ASN A 220 -13.11 23.31 28.58
C ASN A 220 -12.61 23.20 30.03
N THR A 221 -11.29 23.28 30.21
CA THR A 221 -10.66 23.48 31.53
C THR A 221 -9.95 24.82 31.54
N GLY A 222 -10.62 25.84 32.05
CA GLY A 222 -10.17 27.24 31.87
C GLY A 222 -10.17 27.59 30.39
N ASP A 223 -9.02 28.02 29.87
CA ASP A 223 -8.81 28.42 28.48
C ASP A 223 -8.40 27.24 27.56
N ILE A 224 -8.30 26.02 28.08
CA ILE A 224 -7.92 24.85 27.33
C ILE A 224 -9.19 24.15 26.84
N ASN A 225 -9.32 23.99 25.53
CA ASN A 225 -10.36 23.15 24.90
C ASN A 225 -9.87 21.70 24.83
N HIS A 226 -10.72 20.76 25.22
CA HIS A 226 -10.47 19.33 25.17
C HIS A 226 -11.46 18.61 24.27
N ASP A 227 -10.97 17.80 23.35
CA ASP A 227 -11.73 16.83 22.56
C ASP A 227 -11.27 15.42 22.95
N ILE A 228 -11.95 14.82 23.95
CA ILE A 228 -11.60 13.49 24.43
C ILE A 228 -12.38 12.44 23.70
N THR A 229 -11.68 11.61 22.90
CA THR A 229 -12.25 10.50 22.17
C THR A 229 -11.95 9.18 22.88
N LEU A 230 -13.02 8.42 23.19
CA LEU A 230 -12.97 7.04 23.63
C LEU A 230 -13.43 6.15 22.49
N SER A 231 -12.73 5.07 22.22
CA SER A 231 -13.18 4.11 21.21
C SER A 231 -12.77 2.69 21.51
N TYR A 232 -13.62 1.75 21.08
CA TYR A 232 -13.32 0.33 21.07
C TYR A 232 -13.55 -0.22 19.68
N ASN A 233 -12.63 -1.08 19.21
CA ASN A 233 -12.75 -1.71 17.91
C ASN A 233 -12.31 -3.16 17.92
N GLN A 234 -12.85 -3.93 16.97
CA GLN A 234 -12.41 -5.29 16.67
C GLN A 234 -12.17 -5.45 15.17
N ALA A 235 -11.11 -6.17 14.83
CA ALA A 235 -10.77 -6.54 13.47
C ALA A 235 -10.50 -8.04 13.37
N TRP A 236 -11.00 -8.68 12.32
CA TRP A 236 -10.73 -10.09 12.01
C TRP A 236 -10.15 -10.21 10.62
N ARG A 237 -9.19 -11.10 10.48
CA ARG A 237 -8.68 -11.57 9.20
C ARG A 237 -8.70 -13.07 9.17
N ASN A 238 -9.48 -13.62 8.25
CA ASN A 238 -9.52 -15.05 7.96
C ASN A 238 -8.81 -15.29 6.63
N ARG A 239 -7.81 -16.16 6.62
CA ARG A 239 -7.02 -16.46 5.42
C ARG A 239 -7.01 -17.94 5.14
N LYS A 240 -7.28 -18.30 3.88
CA LYS A 240 -6.96 -19.59 3.31
C LYS A 240 -5.68 -19.52 2.48
N THR A 241 -5.05 -20.64 2.25
CA THR A 241 -3.90 -20.77 1.35
C THR A 241 -4.10 -21.97 0.45
N ALA A 242 -3.58 -21.88 -0.77
CA ALA A 242 -3.61 -23.00 -1.69
C ALA A 242 -2.80 -24.17 -1.14
N TYR A 243 -3.29 -25.37 -1.38
CA TYR A 243 -2.53 -26.60 -1.30
C TYR A 243 -2.80 -27.45 -2.55
N ASN A 244 -1.84 -28.21 -2.95
CA ASN A 244 -1.96 -29.15 -4.05
C ASN A 244 -1.03 -30.35 -3.79
N ASN A 245 -1.35 -31.46 -4.39
CA ASN A 245 -0.54 -32.67 -4.31
C ASN A 245 0.76 -32.58 -5.14
N GLY A 246 0.99 -31.43 -5.81
CA GLY A 246 2.16 -31.17 -6.64
C GLY A 246 3.20 -30.31 -5.95
N SER A 247 4.44 -30.75 -6.03
CA SER A 247 5.61 -29.92 -5.77
C SER A 247 5.67 -28.79 -6.81
N LEU A 248 6.47 -27.79 -6.52
CA LEU A 248 6.95 -26.84 -7.52
C LEU A 248 7.45 -27.61 -8.76
N ALA A 249 6.85 -27.38 -9.92
CA ALA A 249 7.25 -28.02 -11.16
C ALA A 249 8.21 -27.10 -11.93
N THR A 250 9.36 -27.61 -12.35
CA THR A 250 10.16 -26.99 -13.39
C THR A 250 9.58 -27.37 -14.74
N ILE A 251 9.07 -26.39 -15.49
CA ILE A 251 8.37 -26.59 -16.76
C ILE A 251 9.17 -26.11 -17.97
N GLY A 252 10.38 -25.60 -17.75
CA GLY A 252 11.24 -25.11 -18.81
C GLY A 252 12.44 -24.35 -18.28
N SER A 253 13.08 -23.65 -19.18
CA SER A 253 14.21 -22.74 -18.90
C SER A 253 13.98 -21.40 -19.57
N GLY A 254 14.71 -20.37 -19.14
CA GLY A 254 14.62 -19.04 -19.73
C GLY A 254 15.89 -18.25 -19.51
N SER A 255 15.99 -17.15 -20.27
CA SER A 255 17.03 -16.15 -20.18
C SER A 255 16.41 -14.77 -20.27
N LEU A 256 17.02 -13.80 -19.60
CA LEU A 256 16.64 -12.38 -19.70
C LEU A 256 16.72 -11.85 -21.15
N TYR A 257 17.53 -12.49 -21.98
CA TYR A 257 17.88 -12.01 -23.31
C TYR A 257 17.15 -12.76 -24.41
N ASP A 258 16.92 -14.08 -24.23
CA ASP A 258 16.31 -14.96 -25.23
C ASP A 258 14.84 -15.29 -24.94
N GLY A 259 14.35 -14.93 -23.74
CA GLY A 259 12.99 -15.21 -23.31
C GLY A 259 12.84 -16.59 -22.67
N ILE A 260 11.65 -17.20 -22.82
CA ILE A 260 11.29 -18.48 -22.17
C ILE A 260 11.21 -19.60 -23.21
N ASN A 261 11.77 -20.74 -22.85
CA ASN A 261 11.55 -22.03 -23.50
C ASN A 261 10.76 -22.94 -22.55
N GLN A 262 9.45 -23.03 -22.75
CA GLN A 262 8.55 -23.88 -21.99
C GLN A 262 8.43 -25.25 -22.68
N ILE A 263 8.72 -26.29 -21.92
CA ILE A 263 8.71 -27.68 -22.42
C ILE A 263 7.57 -28.53 -21.84
N LEU A 264 6.97 -28.09 -20.74
CA LEU A 264 5.87 -28.78 -20.07
C LEU A 264 4.70 -27.82 -19.81
N PRO A 265 3.45 -28.30 -19.82
CA PRO A 265 2.32 -27.47 -19.45
C PRO A 265 2.39 -27.09 -17.96
N ALA A 266 1.93 -25.88 -17.65
CA ALA A 266 1.85 -25.42 -16.26
C ALA A 266 0.75 -26.15 -15.49
N PRO A 267 0.98 -26.56 -14.23
CA PRO A 267 -0.05 -27.12 -13.38
C PRO A 267 -1.09 -26.05 -13.03
N THR A 268 -2.37 -26.36 -13.15
CA THR A 268 -3.46 -25.38 -12.94
C THR A 268 -4.36 -25.70 -11.75
N LYS A 269 -4.37 -26.93 -11.26
CA LYS A 269 -5.28 -27.38 -10.20
C LYS A 269 -4.71 -27.17 -8.81
N PHE A 270 -5.51 -26.59 -7.93
CA PHE A 270 -5.23 -26.47 -6.50
C PHE A 270 -6.55 -26.40 -5.73
N ASP A 271 -6.48 -26.71 -4.45
CA ASP A 271 -7.54 -26.48 -3.47
C ASP A 271 -7.07 -25.48 -2.42
N THR A 272 -7.98 -24.99 -1.60
CA THR A 272 -7.64 -24.04 -0.52
C THR A 272 -8.02 -24.60 0.85
N ARG A 273 -7.19 -24.33 1.85
CA ARG A 273 -7.42 -24.69 3.25
C ARG A 273 -7.13 -23.52 4.17
N TRP A 274 -7.73 -23.51 5.35
CA TRP A 274 -7.46 -22.48 6.34
C TRP A 274 -5.97 -22.43 6.68
N SER A 275 -5.39 -21.25 6.68
CA SER A 275 -4.00 -21.06 7.11
C SER A 275 -3.90 -20.30 8.40
N ASN A 276 -4.66 -19.22 8.52
CA ASN A 276 -4.59 -18.37 9.69
C ASN A 276 -5.93 -17.63 9.89
N LYS A 277 -6.31 -17.47 11.18
CA LYS A 277 -7.40 -16.57 11.61
C LYS A 277 -6.83 -15.68 12.70
N THR A 278 -6.91 -14.36 12.48
CA THR A 278 -6.40 -13.36 13.44
C THR A 278 -7.56 -12.46 13.86
N ARG A 279 -7.67 -12.20 15.15
CA ARG A 279 -8.56 -11.21 15.77
C ARG A 279 -7.71 -10.22 16.53
N VAL A 280 -7.98 -8.95 16.35
CA VAL A 280 -7.37 -7.84 17.10
C VAL A 280 -8.47 -7.02 17.72
N GLU A 281 -8.34 -6.74 18.99
CA GLU A 281 -9.20 -5.87 19.78
C GLU A 281 -8.38 -4.68 20.25
N SER A 282 -8.98 -3.48 20.24
CA SER A 282 -8.26 -2.30 20.70
C SER A 282 -9.21 -1.37 21.44
N PHE A 283 -8.76 -0.92 22.59
CA PHE A 283 -9.34 0.19 23.32
C PHE A 283 -8.42 1.40 23.17
N SER A 284 -8.99 2.58 22.94
CA SER A 284 -8.23 3.81 22.75
C SER A 284 -8.88 4.96 23.50
N ILE A 285 -8.03 5.77 24.12
CA ILE A 285 -8.39 7.09 24.65
C ILE A 285 -7.43 8.11 24.04
N ILE A 286 -7.96 9.19 23.50
CA ILE A 286 -7.17 10.27 22.87
C ILE A 286 -7.76 11.58 23.35
N ASP A 287 -6.92 12.47 23.88
CA ASP A 287 -7.27 13.85 24.17
C ASP A 287 -6.53 14.77 23.19
N TYR A 288 -7.30 15.56 22.45
CA TYR A 288 -6.81 16.63 21.61
C TYR A 288 -7.11 17.96 22.30
N MET A 289 -6.04 18.62 22.74
CA MET A 289 -6.12 19.87 23.48
C MET A 289 -5.73 21.05 22.61
N THR A 290 -6.48 22.15 22.71
CA THR A 290 -6.18 23.41 22.04
C THR A 290 -6.09 24.52 23.07
N TYR A 291 -4.96 25.22 23.08
CA TYR A 291 -4.71 26.39 23.92
C TYR A 291 -3.97 27.46 23.12
N GLU A 292 -4.61 28.59 22.85
CA GLU A 292 -4.04 29.67 22.03
C GLU A 292 -3.40 29.18 20.74
N LYS A 293 -2.06 29.25 20.65
CA LYS A 293 -1.25 28.81 19.50
C LYS A 293 -0.76 27.36 19.60
N TRP A 294 -1.20 26.61 20.61
CA TRP A 294 -0.75 25.26 20.87
C TRP A 294 -1.85 24.24 20.62
N ASN A 295 -1.49 23.16 19.95
CA ASN A 295 -2.28 21.94 19.94
C ASN A 295 -1.44 20.80 20.50
N VAL A 296 -2.03 20.04 21.42
CA VAL A 296 -1.38 18.91 22.08
C VAL A 296 -2.26 17.68 21.92
N ILE A 297 -1.65 16.55 21.60
CA ILE A 297 -2.33 15.28 21.45
C ILE A 297 -1.72 14.30 22.45
N PHE A 298 -2.57 13.69 23.27
CA PHE A 298 -2.21 12.54 24.10
C PHE A 298 -3.12 11.39 23.78
N GLY A 299 -2.55 10.24 23.42
CA GLY A 299 -3.29 9.03 23.13
C GLY A 299 -2.69 7.81 23.81
N PHE A 300 -3.56 6.94 24.26
CA PHE A 300 -3.21 5.66 24.83
C PHE A 300 -4.06 4.57 24.19
N HIS A 301 -3.39 3.51 23.70
CA HIS A 301 -4.04 2.40 23.02
C HIS A 301 -3.63 1.09 23.66
N LYS A 302 -4.60 0.31 24.12
CA LYS A 302 -4.38 -1.07 24.53
C LYS A 302 -4.90 -2.00 23.44
N HIS A 303 -4.07 -2.96 23.06
CA HIS A 303 -4.36 -3.91 21.99
C HIS A 303 -4.22 -5.34 22.49
N GLU A 304 -5.14 -6.20 22.09
CA GLU A 304 -5.05 -7.63 22.29
C GLU A 304 -5.19 -8.33 20.93
N ALA A 305 -4.29 -9.27 20.64
CA ALA A 305 -4.32 -10.04 19.41
C ALA A 305 -4.38 -11.53 19.69
N THR A 306 -5.29 -12.22 19.03
CA THR A 306 -5.37 -13.68 19.02
C THR A 306 -5.17 -14.17 17.59
N SER A 307 -4.15 -15.01 17.38
CA SER A 307 -3.86 -15.63 16.09
C SER A 307 -3.98 -17.15 16.21
N LYS A 308 -4.77 -17.76 15.31
CA LYS A 308 -4.92 -19.20 15.19
C LYS A 308 -4.28 -19.66 13.87
N SER A 309 -3.24 -20.49 13.96
CA SER A 309 -2.56 -21.08 12.81
C SER A 309 -2.94 -22.54 12.67
N TYR A 310 -3.41 -22.94 11.50
CA TYR A 310 -3.87 -24.30 11.21
C TYR A 310 -2.70 -25.11 10.65
N LYS A 311 -2.38 -26.23 11.31
CA LYS A 311 -1.38 -27.21 10.87
C LYS A 311 -2.06 -28.40 10.24
N TYR A 312 -1.45 -28.95 9.21
CA TYR A 312 -2.00 -30.06 8.42
C TYR A 312 -1.01 -31.22 8.32
N SER A 313 -1.55 -32.42 8.22
CA SER A 313 -0.77 -33.62 7.96
C SER A 313 -0.38 -33.67 6.49
N GLY A 314 0.85 -33.27 6.19
CA GLY A 314 1.34 -33.22 4.82
C GLY A 314 0.57 -32.24 3.93
N ASN A 315 0.47 -32.57 2.66
CA ASN A 315 -0.27 -31.78 1.65
C ASN A 315 -1.73 -32.22 1.50
N THR A 316 -2.47 -32.26 2.60
CA THR A 316 -3.87 -32.71 2.66
C THR A 316 -4.79 -31.62 3.22
N SER A 317 -6.10 -31.81 3.17
CA SER A 317 -7.09 -30.95 3.84
C SER A 317 -7.29 -31.31 5.34
N ASN A 318 -6.74 -32.44 5.78
CA ASN A 318 -6.87 -32.91 7.16
C ASN A 318 -5.93 -32.13 8.09
N TRP A 319 -6.49 -31.28 8.91
CA TRP A 319 -5.71 -30.53 9.91
C TRP A 319 -5.40 -31.42 11.13
N SER A 320 -4.18 -31.29 11.64
CA SER A 320 -3.67 -32.07 12.79
C SER A 320 -3.74 -31.29 14.10
N SER A 321 -3.55 -29.97 14.07
CA SER A 321 -3.59 -29.13 15.25
C SER A 321 -3.85 -27.65 14.90
N ILE A 322 -4.26 -26.88 15.90
CA ILE A 322 -4.42 -25.44 15.82
C ILE A 322 -3.54 -24.82 16.90
N ASP A 323 -2.53 -24.08 16.49
CA ASP A 323 -1.75 -23.25 17.41
C ASP A 323 -2.47 -21.94 17.65
N THR A 324 -2.73 -21.61 18.89
CA THR A 324 -3.36 -20.36 19.30
C THR A 324 -2.36 -19.50 20.05
N ILE A 325 -2.12 -18.30 19.55
CA ILE A 325 -1.21 -17.32 20.12
C ILE A 325 -2.03 -16.13 20.58
N LYS A 326 -1.85 -15.72 21.83
CA LYS A 326 -2.42 -14.49 22.39
C LYS A 326 -1.30 -13.57 22.78
N THR A 327 -1.39 -12.31 22.37
CA THR A 327 -0.43 -11.26 22.68
C THR A 327 -1.16 -9.97 22.96
N ASP A 328 -0.58 -9.14 23.81
CA ASP A 328 -1.07 -7.79 24.09
C ASP A 328 0.04 -6.76 23.91
N ALA A 329 -0.34 -5.54 23.65
CA ALA A 329 0.56 -4.41 23.56
C ALA A 329 -0.14 -3.12 23.98
N THR A 330 0.66 -2.22 24.50
CA THR A 330 0.27 -0.85 24.78
C THR A 330 1.07 0.10 23.90
N SER A 331 0.40 1.05 23.28
CA SER A 331 0.99 2.02 22.34
C SER A 331 0.60 3.43 22.74
N PRO A 332 1.51 4.24 23.28
CA PRO A 332 1.27 5.66 23.47
C PRO A 332 1.38 6.41 22.14
N THR A 333 0.65 7.50 22.03
CA THR A 333 0.77 8.50 20.96
C THR A 333 0.78 9.86 21.61
N TYR A 334 1.74 10.70 21.27
CA TYR A 334 1.74 12.09 21.69
C TYR A 334 2.27 12.99 20.57
N GLY A 335 1.76 14.21 20.56
CA GLY A 335 2.12 15.20 19.58
C GLY A 335 1.95 16.62 20.14
N PHE A 336 2.81 17.52 19.67
CA PHE A 336 2.79 18.93 20.00
C PHE A 336 2.86 19.71 18.70
N ILE A 337 2.00 20.71 18.55
CA ILE A 337 2.00 21.62 17.41
C ILE A 337 1.98 23.04 17.97
N TYR A 338 2.89 23.85 17.48
CA TYR A 338 2.96 25.29 17.80
C TYR A 338 2.79 26.10 16.52
N HIS A 339 1.88 27.06 16.55
CA HIS A 339 1.59 27.99 15.46
C HIS A 339 2.21 29.37 15.79
N PRO A 340 3.47 29.68 15.40
CA PRO A 340 4.07 30.99 15.60
C PRO A 340 3.22 32.11 15.01
N ASN A 341 2.64 31.87 13.85
CA ASN A 341 1.70 32.70 13.10
C ASN A 341 0.76 31.83 12.27
N ASP A 342 -0.21 32.44 11.57
CA ASP A 342 -1.24 31.77 10.79
C ASP A 342 -0.68 30.93 9.62
N ASN A 343 0.52 31.26 9.15
CA ASN A 343 1.14 30.64 7.99
C ASN A 343 2.18 29.57 8.34
N SER A 344 2.50 29.38 9.61
CA SER A 344 3.54 28.42 9.99
C SER A 344 3.17 27.55 11.17
N SER A 345 3.67 26.32 11.16
CA SER A 345 3.57 25.40 12.29
C SER A 345 4.87 24.63 12.49
N ILE A 346 5.23 24.44 13.75
CA ILE A 346 6.30 23.56 14.19
C ILE A 346 5.61 22.40 14.91
N TYR A 347 5.99 21.17 14.62
CA TYR A 347 5.40 20.00 15.29
C TYR A 347 6.46 19.00 15.71
N ALA A 348 6.14 18.26 16.76
CA ALA A 348 6.86 17.07 17.19
C ALA A 348 5.87 15.97 17.53
N SER A 349 6.15 14.73 17.16
CA SER A 349 5.27 13.60 17.43
C SER A 349 6.02 12.32 17.77
N HIS A 350 5.37 11.49 18.58
CA HIS A 350 5.76 10.13 18.87
C HIS A 350 4.60 9.18 18.66
N THR A 351 4.83 8.10 17.91
CA THR A 351 3.85 7.05 17.70
C THR A 351 4.47 5.67 17.86
N GLU A 352 3.74 4.75 18.44
CA GLU A 352 4.10 3.33 18.49
C GLU A 352 3.04 2.50 17.76
N ASN A 353 3.50 1.60 16.90
CA ASN A 353 2.68 0.58 16.25
C ASN A 353 3.22 -0.81 16.61
N PHE A 354 2.40 -1.84 16.47
CA PHE A 354 2.83 -3.22 16.74
C PHE A 354 2.30 -4.19 15.69
N ASP A 355 3.07 -5.26 15.46
CA ASP A 355 2.60 -6.46 14.75
C ASP A 355 2.25 -7.50 15.79
N ALA A 356 1.18 -8.27 15.60
CA ALA A 356 0.82 -9.36 16.49
C ALA A 356 2.01 -10.30 16.68
N GLY A 357 2.21 -10.79 17.90
CA GLY A 357 3.25 -11.76 18.23
C GLY A 357 3.16 -13.03 17.38
N SER A 358 4.24 -13.75 17.28
CA SER A 358 4.36 -14.99 16.52
C SER A 358 4.80 -16.15 17.38
N GLY A 359 4.28 -17.36 17.09
CA GLY A 359 4.81 -18.58 17.66
C GLY A 359 6.11 -18.98 17.00
N VAL A 360 7.02 -19.51 17.81
CA VAL A 360 8.30 -20.04 17.35
C VAL A 360 8.09 -21.38 16.68
N ASN A 361 8.58 -21.56 15.47
CA ASN A 361 8.43 -22.80 14.71
C ASN A 361 9.50 -23.85 15.05
N THR A 362 9.38 -25.06 14.51
CA THR A 362 10.24 -26.23 14.78
C THR A 362 11.70 -26.07 14.34
N THR A 363 12.05 -25.01 13.61
CA THR A 363 13.44 -24.72 13.18
C THR A 363 14.28 -24.22 14.36
N PHE A 364 13.64 -23.74 15.42
CA PHE A 364 14.28 -23.14 16.58
C PHE A 364 14.21 -24.05 17.81
N GLU A 365 15.17 -23.87 18.71
CA GLU A 365 15.27 -24.64 19.97
C GLU A 365 14.08 -24.33 20.90
N ASN A 366 13.68 -23.07 20.96
CA ASN A 366 12.52 -22.62 21.75
C ASN A 366 11.19 -22.79 21.00
N TYR A 367 11.04 -23.87 20.24
CA TYR A 367 9.79 -24.23 19.60
C TYR A 367 8.62 -24.27 20.57
N GLY A 368 7.53 -23.63 20.19
CA GLY A 368 6.32 -23.53 21.00
C GLY A 368 6.23 -22.25 21.83
N ASP A 369 7.33 -21.52 22.02
CA ASP A 369 7.29 -20.21 22.66
C ASP A 369 6.47 -19.22 21.85
N VAL A 370 5.82 -18.29 22.55
CA VAL A 370 5.14 -17.14 21.95
C VAL A 370 6.01 -15.91 22.14
N LEU A 371 6.50 -15.36 21.03
CA LEU A 371 7.25 -14.11 21.07
C LEU A 371 6.30 -12.92 21.21
N PRO A 372 6.67 -11.92 22.03
CA PRO A 372 5.92 -10.69 22.15
C PRO A 372 5.75 -9.97 20.80
N PRO A 373 4.76 -9.05 20.68
CA PRO A 373 4.58 -8.23 19.49
C PRO A 373 5.84 -7.48 19.11
N LEU A 374 6.11 -7.41 17.80
CA LEU A 374 7.16 -6.55 17.27
C LEU A 374 6.64 -5.11 17.25
N LYS A 375 7.39 -4.19 17.81
CA LYS A 375 7.04 -2.77 17.85
C LYS A 375 7.78 -1.97 16.79
N THR A 376 7.10 -0.98 16.27
CA THR A 376 7.70 0.09 15.47
C THR A 376 7.44 1.40 16.21
N LYS A 377 8.51 2.14 16.52
CA LYS A 377 8.48 3.44 17.21
C LYS A 377 8.94 4.51 16.26
N GLN A 378 8.17 5.58 16.12
CA GLN A 378 8.52 6.73 15.28
C GLN A 378 8.54 7.99 16.11
N ASN A 379 9.62 8.75 15.98
CA ASN A 379 9.71 10.12 16.42
C ASN A 379 9.86 11.01 15.18
N GLU A 380 9.14 12.12 15.16
CA GLU A 380 9.20 13.06 14.05
C GLU A 380 9.15 14.49 14.59
N ILE A 381 9.95 15.38 14.01
CA ILE A 381 9.89 16.81 14.19
C ILE A 381 9.84 17.47 12.83
N GLY A 382 9.00 18.48 12.67
CA GLY A 382 8.87 19.15 11.39
C GLY A 382 8.41 20.59 11.50
N PHE A 383 8.54 21.24 10.36
CA PHE A 383 8.13 22.62 10.13
C PHE A 383 7.31 22.69 8.85
N LYS A 384 6.18 23.40 8.90
CA LYS A 384 5.34 23.70 7.75
C LYS A 384 5.21 25.19 7.60
N TYR A 385 5.30 25.65 6.35
CA TYR A 385 5.17 27.07 6.03
C TYR A 385 4.31 27.22 4.76
N LEU A 386 3.20 27.91 4.89
CA LEU A 386 2.33 28.28 3.80
C LEU A 386 2.62 29.74 3.42
N LYS A 387 3.15 29.94 2.20
CA LYS A 387 3.33 31.27 1.63
C LYS A 387 2.41 31.37 0.42
N ASP A 388 1.46 32.29 0.49
CA ASP A 388 0.38 32.38 -0.47
C ASP A 388 -0.33 31.01 -0.56
N ASP A 389 -0.34 30.35 -1.72
CA ASP A 389 -0.91 29.02 -1.90
C ASP A 389 0.16 27.91 -2.00
N LEU A 390 1.41 28.18 -1.62
CA LEU A 390 2.52 27.23 -1.71
C LEU A 390 2.94 26.74 -0.34
N LEU A 391 2.68 25.46 -0.06
CA LEU A 391 3.03 24.80 1.20
C LEU A 391 4.43 24.17 1.10
N TRP A 392 5.29 24.56 2.03
CA TRP A 392 6.60 23.96 2.28
C TRP A 392 6.52 23.08 3.53
N THR A 393 7.13 21.90 3.48
CA THR A 393 7.23 20.99 4.62
C THR A 393 8.67 20.52 4.75
N LEU A 394 9.25 20.67 5.94
CA LEU A 394 10.54 20.10 6.31
C LEU A 394 10.31 19.17 7.50
N ALA A 395 10.75 17.92 7.43
CA ALA A 395 10.58 16.94 8.49
C ALA A 395 11.87 16.13 8.70
N TYR A 396 12.20 15.87 9.95
CA TYR A 396 13.17 14.87 10.37
C TYR A 396 12.45 13.76 11.12
N TYR A 397 12.71 12.51 10.75
CA TYR A 397 12.13 11.33 11.39
C TYR A 397 13.19 10.33 11.82
N ASP A 398 12.87 9.56 12.88
CA ASP A 398 13.63 8.43 13.38
C ASP A 398 12.68 7.29 13.73
N ILE A 399 12.74 6.22 12.93
CA ILE A 399 11.88 5.04 13.02
C ILE A 399 12.74 3.85 13.45
N LYS A 400 12.39 3.24 14.59
CA LYS A 400 12.98 1.99 15.06
C LYS A 400 11.97 0.87 14.93
N GLN A 401 12.37 -0.21 14.28
CA GLN A 401 11.53 -1.36 14.00
C GLN A 401 12.16 -2.63 14.57
N ASP A 402 11.44 -3.31 15.44
CA ASP A 402 11.85 -4.63 15.95
C ASP A 402 11.81 -5.67 14.83
N ASN A 403 12.76 -6.59 14.83
CA ASN A 403 12.85 -7.71 13.90
C ASN A 403 13.10 -9.01 14.64
N LEU A 404 12.66 -10.13 14.05
CA LEU A 404 13.03 -11.45 14.52
C LEU A 404 14.45 -11.79 14.07
N ILE A 405 15.23 -12.33 14.99
CA ILE A 405 16.60 -12.82 14.75
C ILE A 405 16.78 -14.24 15.28
N SER A 406 17.83 -14.90 14.80
CA SER A 406 18.30 -16.19 15.32
C SER A 406 19.45 -15.97 16.30
N VAL A 407 19.33 -16.49 17.51
CA VAL A 407 20.38 -16.38 18.55
C VAL A 407 20.97 -17.77 18.78
N TYR A 408 22.27 -17.92 18.47
CA TYR A 408 23.01 -19.16 18.69
C TYR A 408 23.57 -19.19 20.12
N LYS A 409 23.33 -20.27 20.85
CA LYS A 409 23.85 -20.47 22.20
C LYS A 409 24.71 -21.74 22.26
N THR A 410 25.78 -21.69 23.00
CA THR A 410 26.67 -22.85 23.21
C THR A 410 25.90 -24.02 23.87
N GLY A 411 26.10 -25.23 23.35
CA GLY A 411 25.44 -26.44 23.83
C GLY A 411 24.09 -26.78 23.19
N TYR A 412 23.62 -25.98 22.25
CA TYR A 412 22.37 -26.23 21.50
C TYR A 412 22.63 -26.46 20.02
N SER A 413 21.89 -27.40 19.42
CA SER A 413 22.03 -27.74 17.99
C SER A 413 21.26 -26.79 17.05
N LYS A 414 20.24 -26.11 17.56
CA LYS A 414 19.43 -25.15 16.83
C LYS A 414 19.56 -23.76 17.47
N PRO A 415 19.35 -22.68 16.68
CA PRO A 415 19.28 -21.33 17.25
C PRO A 415 17.96 -21.13 18.02
N PHE A 416 17.94 -20.17 18.91
CA PHE A 416 16.73 -19.63 19.52
C PHE A 416 16.19 -18.50 18.64
N GLN A 417 14.87 -18.43 18.44
CA GLN A 417 14.26 -17.25 17.84
C GLN A 417 14.03 -16.18 18.91
N SER A 418 14.46 -14.95 18.63
CA SER A 418 14.26 -13.79 19.51
C SER A 418 13.71 -12.61 18.72
N LYS A 419 13.00 -11.68 19.40
CA LYS A 419 12.54 -10.41 18.86
C LYS A 419 13.56 -9.26 19.04
N ASP A 420 14.75 -9.54 19.53
CA ASP A 420 15.74 -8.51 19.91
C ASP A 420 16.46 -7.87 18.72
N GLY A 421 16.14 -8.30 17.49
CA GLY A 421 16.61 -7.65 16.28
C GLY A 421 15.98 -6.27 16.07
N GLN A 422 16.69 -5.37 15.41
CA GLN A 422 16.21 -4.04 15.12
C GLN A 422 16.71 -3.53 13.75
N ALA A 423 15.86 -2.78 13.05
CA ALA A 423 16.26 -1.92 11.95
C ALA A 423 15.90 -0.47 12.30
N ARG A 424 16.74 0.47 11.88
CA ARG A 424 16.52 1.90 12.11
C ARG A 424 16.52 2.68 10.82
N HIS A 425 15.47 3.46 10.61
CA HIS A 425 15.29 4.34 9.47
C HIS A 425 15.21 5.78 9.98
N LYS A 426 16.18 6.62 9.60
CA LYS A 426 16.15 8.04 9.95
C LYS A 426 16.44 8.88 8.72
N GLY A 427 15.81 10.03 8.63
CA GLY A 427 15.96 10.86 7.43
C GLY A 427 15.44 12.27 7.58
N LEU A 428 15.73 13.03 6.54
CA LEU A 428 15.27 14.40 6.36
C LEU A 428 14.47 14.45 5.06
N GLU A 429 13.29 15.08 5.11
CA GLU A 429 12.40 15.26 3.98
C GLU A 429 12.07 16.74 3.80
N LEU A 430 12.19 17.23 2.57
CA LEU A 430 11.72 18.55 2.16
C LEU A 430 10.69 18.33 1.05
N ALA A 431 9.50 18.90 1.21
CA ALA A 431 8.44 18.85 0.21
C ALA A 431 7.89 20.24 -0.08
N VAL A 432 7.41 20.42 -1.30
CA VAL A 432 6.70 21.61 -1.76
C VAL A 432 5.47 21.19 -2.53
N ASN A 433 4.34 21.86 -2.30
CA ASN A 433 3.10 21.61 -3.02
C ASN A 433 2.21 22.85 -3.03
N GLY A 434 1.70 23.22 -4.20
CA GLY A 434 0.73 24.28 -4.35
C GLY A 434 1.01 25.23 -5.52
N LYS A 435 0.33 26.38 -5.51
CA LYS A 435 0.39 27.40 -6.54
C LYS A 435 1.61 28.30 -6.31
N LEU A 436 2.55 28.31 -7.28
CA LEU A 436 3.72 29.18 -7.26
C LEU A 436 3.40 30.58 -7.82
N ALA A 437 2.57 30.61 -8.85
CA ALA A 437 2.11 31.80 -9.56
C ALA A 437 0.79 31.49 -10.27
N ASP A 438 0.11 32.50 -10.84
CA ASP A 438 -1.22 32.31 -11.45
C ASP A 438 -1.35 31.15 -12.42
N LYS A 439 -0.28 30.84 -13.13
CA LYS A 439 -0.26 29.78 -14.16
C LYS A 439 0.56 28.57 -13.78
N TRP A 440 1.19 28.55 -12.60
CA TRP A 440 2.13 27.50 -12.23
C TRP A 440 1.79 26.85 -10.90
N ASN A 441 1.61 25.54 -10.92
CA ASN A 441 1.57 24.71 -9.72
C ASN A 441 2.86 23.90 -9.62
N LEU A 442 3.46 23.86 -8.44
CA LEU A 442 4.62 23.03 -8.13
C LEU A 442 4.22 21.90 -7.20
N PHE A 443 4.83 20.74 -7.37
CA PHE A 443 4.72 19.62 -6.44
C PHE A 443 5.99 18.80 -6.45
N GLY A 444 6.37 18.31 -5.28
CA GLY A 444 7.50 17.40 -5.19
C GLY A 444 8.15 17.40 -3.83
N GLY A 445 9.25 16.65 -3.75
CA GLY A 445 10.05 16.57 -2.55
C GLY A 445 11.34 15.80 -2.78
N ILE A 446 12.26 15.99 -1.86
CA ILE A 446 13.52 15.27 -1.77
C ILE A 446 13.64 14.67 -0.38
N SER A 447 14.04 13.40 -0.32
CA SER A 447 14.29 12.69 0.92
C SER A 447 15.70 12.13 0.94
N ARG A 448 16.37 12.30 2.07
CA ARG A 448 17.60 11.59 2.40
C ARG A 448 17.35 10.66 3.57
N MET A 449 17.55 9.36 3.36
CA MET A 449 17.28 8.33 4.36
C MET A 449 18.52 7.48 4.65
N SER A 450 18.82 7.29 5.93
CA SER A 450 19.71 6.25 6.43
C SER A 450 18.88 5.11 7.00
N ALA A 451 18.84 3.98 6.30
CA ALA A 451 18.15 2.77 6.75
C ALA A 451 19.18 1.67 7.03
N LYS A 452 19.39 1.34 8.30
CA LYS A 452 20.42 0.39 8.73
C LYS A 452 19.83 -0.72 9.60
N GLN A 453 20.37 -1.90 9.46
CA GLN A 453 20.12 -3.01 10.38
C GLN A 453 20.92 -2.74 11.67
N GLU A 454 20.26 -2.98 12.80
CA GLU A 454 20.84 -2.87 14.13
C GLU A 454 20.43 -4.12 14.92
N LYS A 455 21.27 -4.57 15.84
CA LYS A 455 20.98 -5.77 16.68
C LYS A 455 20.61 -7.00 15.83
N THR A 456 21.45 -7.35 14.88
CA THR A 456 21.26 -8.55 14.07
C THR A 456 21.82 -9.79 14.77
N THR A 457 21.56 -10.98 14.22
CA THR A 457 22.12 -12.24 14.72
C THR A 457 23.65 -12.13 14.85
N ASN A 458 24.18 -12.23 16.05
CA ASN A 458 25.60 -12.08 16.39
C ASN A 458 26.24 -10.78 15.88
N GLY A 459 25.46 -9.75 15.59
CA GLY A 459 25.95 -8.48 15.07
C GLY A 459 26.47 -8.51 13.64
N THR A 460 26.32 -9.63 12.92
CA THR A 460 26.97 -9.86 11.62
C THR A 460 26.51 -8.90 10.52
N LEU A 461 25.35 -8.31 10.63
CA LEU A 461 24.78 -7.34 9.70
C LEU A 461 24.55 -5.97 10.33
N ASP A 462 25.09 -5.73 11.53
CA ASP A 462 24.96 -4.44 12.19
C ASP A 462 25.65 -3.34 11.37
N GLY A 463 24.94 -2.24 11.15
CA GLY A 463 25.38 -1.14 10.31
C GLY A 463 25.17 -1.34 8.82
N VAL A 464 24.86 -2.55 8.35
CA VAL A 464 24.54 -2.86 6.95
C VAL A 464 23.19 -2.23 6.59
N ARG A 465 23.12 -1.66 5.41
CA ARG A 465 21.91 -0.98 4.92
C ARG A 465 20.80 -1.99 4.64
N VAL A 466 19.56 -1.60 4.94
CA VAL A 466 18.37 -2.41 4.64
C VAL A 466 18.20 -2.54 3.13
N ASN A 467 18.04 -3.77 2.64
CA ASN A 467 17.89 -4.05 1.21
C ASN A 467 16.72 -3.26 0.58
N GLY A 468 16.93 -2.77 -0.65
CA GLY A 468 15.94 -2.03 -1.42
C GLY A 468 15.76 -0.56 -0.99
N THR A 469 16.54 -0.07 -0.03
CA THR A 469 16.44 1.32 0.43
C THR A 469 17.50 2.20 -0.25
N SER A 470 17.04 3.23 -0.96
CA SER A 470 17.92 4.27 -1.50
C SER A 470 18.24 5.32 -0.44
N GLU A 471 19.46 5.87 -0.47
CA GLU A 471 19.80 6.99 0.39
C GLU A 471 19.10 8.28 -0.02
N TRP A 472 18.97 8.49 -1.32
CA TRP A 472 18.34 9.66 -1.89
C TRP A 472 17.20 9.29 -2.81
N THR A 473 16.05 9.91 -2.62
CA THR A 473 14.91 9.88 -3.54
C THR A 473 14.40 11.30 -3.75
N ALA A 474 13.98 11.60 -4.97
CA ALA A 474 13.37 12.89 -5.27
C ALA A 474 12.25 12.73 -6.31
N VAL A 475 11.19 13.50 -6.14
CA VAL A 475 10.17 13.71 -7.14
C VAL A 475 10.02 15.21 -7.29
N PHE A 476 10.05 15.70 -8.52
CA PHE A 476 9.87 17.11 -8.80
C PHE A 476 9.00 17.28 -10.04
N GLY A 477 7.94 18.06 -9.92
CA GLY A 477 7.01 18.28 -10.99
C GLY A 477 6.42 19.68 -10.96
N ALA A 478 6.00 20.11 -12.15
CA ALA A 478 5.30 21.37 -12.35
C ALA A 478 4.13 21.16 -13.31
N GLU A 479 3.07 21.88 -13.08
CA GLU A 479 1.93 22.03 -13.98
C GLU A 479 1.87 23.49 -14.42
N TYR A 480 1.73 23.69 -15.74
CA TYR A 480 1.63 24.99 -16.37
C TYR A 480 0.27 25.13 -17.07
N ASN A 481 -0.51 26.11 -16.64
CA ASN A 481 -1.84 26.42 -17.14
C ASN A 481 -1.79 27.78 -17.88
N PRO A 482 -1.39 27.84 -19.16
CA PRO A 482 -1.27 29.10 -19.91
C PRO A 482 -2.58 29.87 -20.04
N ASN A 483 -3.69 29.14 -20.15
CA ASN A 483 -5.07 29.63 -20.24
C ASN A 483 -6.04 28.58 -19.67
N GLU A 484 -7.34 28.86 -19.74
CA GLU A 484 -8.41 27.97 -19.23
C GLU A 484 -8.55 26.63 -19.98
N PHE A 485 -8.02 26.53 -21.20
CA PHE A 485 -8.16 25.36 -22.07
C PHE A 485 -6.99 24.38 -21.92
N TRP A 486 -5.79 24.85 -21.68
CA TRP A 486 -4.59 24.03 -21.70
C TRP A 486 -3.95 23.88 -20.33
N SER A 487 -3.59 22.64 -20.00
CA SER A 487 -2.71 22.31 -18.88
C SER A 487 -1.59 21.40 -19.37
N PHE A 488 -0.36 21.71 -19.00
CA PHE A 488 0.83 20.90 -19.27
C PHE A 488 1.48 20.49 -17.96
N VAL A 489 1.81 19.20 -17.83
CA VAL A 489 2.48 18.67 -16.64
C VAL A 489 3.78 17.98 -17.02
N GLY A 490 4.82 18.22 -16.22
CA GLY A 490 6.08 17.50 -16.32
C GLY A 490 6.56 17.11 -14.93
N ARG A 491 7.11 15.90 -14.78
CA ARG A 491 7.77 15.48 -13.54
C ARG A 491 9.00 14.64 -13.80
N GLY A 492 10.01 14.81 -12.94
CA GLY A 492 11.17 13.95 -12.82
C GLY A 492 11.11 13.13 -11.54
N ILE A 493 11.49 11.85 -11.60
CA ILE A 493 11.56 10.95 -10.46
C ILE A 493 12.98 10.38 -10.41
N TYR A 494 13.70 10.68 -9.33
CA TYR A 494 15.04 10.17 -9.07
C TYR A 494 15.02 9.15 -7.93
N THR A 495 15.69 8.02 -8.14
CA THR A 495 15.96 7.03 -7.10
C THR A 495 17.45 6.71 -7.14
N GLY A 496 18.14 6.93 -6.04
CA GLY A 496 19.54 6.57 -5.89
C GLY A 496 19.78 5.05 -5.93
N ARG A 497 21.02 4.63 -5.94
CA ARG A 497 21.36 3.21 -5.89
C ARG A 497 20.77 2.54 -4.64
N SER A 498 20.37 1.27 -4.78
CA SER A 498 19.76 0.47 -3.71
C SER A 498 20.57 -0.80 -3.44
N PRO A 499 20.82 -1.17 -2.16
CA PRO A 499 21.52 -2.40 -1.82
C PRO A 499 20.64 -3.63 -2.06
N VAL A 500 21.28 -4.71 -2.46
CA VAL A 500 20.70 -6.04 -2.63
C VAL A 500 21.58 -7.04 -1.89
N MET A 501 21.00 -8.13 -1.36
CA MET A 501 21.72 -9.20 -0.68
C MET A 501 22.67 -8.68 0.43
N ASN A 502 22.16 -7.78 1.28
CA ASN A 502 22.91 -7.17 2.39
C ASN A 502 24.18 -6.44 1.93
N GLU A 503 24.04 -5.53 0.97
CA GLU A 503 25.10 -4.72 0.36
C GLU A 503 26.16 -5.50 -0.45
N LYS A 504 26.00 -6.80 -0.63
CA LYS A 504 26.90 -7.56 -1.52
C LYS A 504 26.80 -7.07 -2.96
N ILE A 505 25.62 -6.64 -3.38
CA ILE A 505 25.32 -6.15 -4.72
C ILE A 505 24.57 -4.82 -4.61
N TRP A 506 24.70 -3.98 -5.62
CA TRP A 506 23.97 -2.71 -5.73
C TRP A 506 23.23 -2.62 -7.06
N ALA A 507 21.95 -2.31 -7.01
CA ALA A 507 21.22 -1.86 -8.17
C ALA A 507 21.54 -0.39 -8.42
N GLY A 508 21.83 -0.03 -9.67
CA GLY A 508 22.14 1.34 -10.07
C GLY A 508 20.97 2.29 -9.83
N GLY A 509 21.28 3.55 -9.51
CA GLY A 509 20.27 4.60 -9.45
C GLY A 509 19.70 4.92 -10.84
N TYR A 510 18.51 5.52 -10.87
CA TYR A 510 17.86 5.89 -12.11
C TYR A 510 17.07 7.19 -11.96
N THR A 511 16.86 7.85 -13.11
CA THR A 511 15.94 8.99 -13.25
C THR A 511 14.98 8.70 -14.39
N ILE A 512 13.70 8.93 -14.18
CA ILE A 512 12.67 8.85 -15.21
C ILE A 512 11.92 10.17 -15.28
N PHE A 513 11.38 10.48 -16.47
CA PHE A 513 10.59 11.68 -16.70
C PHE A 513 9.24 11.30 -17.30
N ASP A 514 8.20 11.98 -16.83
CA ASP A 514 6.85 11.87 -17.34
C ASP A 514 6.39 13.25 -17.80
N VAL A 515 5.64 13.31 -18.91
CA VAL A 515 5.05 14.55 -19.41
C VAL A 515 3.60 14.31 -19.81
N GLY A 516 2.78 15.34 -19.71
CA GLY A 516 1.39 15.27 -20.11
C GLY A 516 0.85 16.62 -20.55
N ALA A 517 -0.22 16.57 -21.34
CA ALA A 517 -1.00 17.73 -21.75
C ALA A 517 -2.49 17.39 -21.64
N THR A 518 -3.28 18.34 -21.16
CA THR A 518 -4.75 18.27 -21.13
C THR A 518 -5.33 19.46 -21.86
N TYR A 519 -6.30 19.19 -22.70
CA TYR A 519 -7.06 20.20 -23.44
C TYR A 519 -8.53 20.10 -23.10
N LYS A 520 -9.11 21.19 -22.59
CA LYS A 520 -10.54 21.34 -22.30
C LYS A 520 -11.24 21.88 -23.54
N THR A 521 -12.33 21.24 -23.94
CA THR A 521 -13.08 21.56 -25.16
C THR A 521 -14.56 21.19 -24.98
N HIS A 522 -15.31 21.19 -26.05
CA HIS A 522 -16.71 20.76 -26.13
C HIS A 522 -16.93 19.90 -27.38
N PHE A 523 -17.77 18.89 -27.27
CA PHE A 523 -18.34 18.14 -28.39
C PHE A 523 -19.83 18.50 -28.49
N GLY A 524 -20.14 19.46 -29.37
CA GLY A 524 -21.42 20.13 -29.34
C GLY A 524 -21.59 20.91 -28.02
N GLU A 525 -22.64 20.61 -27.25
CA GLU A 525 -22.90 21.24 -25.95
C GLU A 525 -22.24 20.49 -24.76
N VAL A 526 -21.62 19.34 -25.02
CA VAL A 526 -21.03 18.50 -23.96
C VAL A 526 -19.59 18.93 -23.69
N PRO A 527 -19.28 19.45 -22.48
CA PRO A 527 -17.91 19.73 -22.07
C PRO A 527 -17.05 18.48 -22.09
N ALA A 528 -15.80 18.62 -22.52
CA ALA A 528 -14.88 17.51 -22.65
C ALA A 528 -13.46 17.87 -22.24
N GLU A 529 -12.74 16.88 -21.69
CA GLU A 529 -11.31 16.96 -21.39
C GLU A 529 -10.57 15.86 -22.16
N LEU A 530 -9.60 16.27 -22.98
CA LEU A 530 -8.72 15.36 -23.72
C LEU A 530 -7.32 15.43 -23.12
N SER A 531 -6.78 14.29 -22.66
CA SER A 531 -5.47 14.25 -22.03
C SER A 531 -4.57 13.23 -22.73
N LEU A 532 -3.30 13.59 -22.91
CA LEU A 532 -2.23 12.70 -23.33
C LEU A 532 -1.15 12.69 -22.25
N MET A 533 -0.82 11.51 -21.74
CA MET A 533 0.25 11.30 -20.78
C MET A 533 1.29 10.33 -21.35
N VAL A 534 2.56 10.67 -21.22
CA VAL A 534 3.70 9.81 -21.57
C VAL A 534 4.52 9.56 -20.32
N ASN A 535 4.45 8.35 -19.79
CA ASN A 535 5.28 7.92 -18.68
C ASN A 535 6.59 7.34 -19.19
N ASN A 536 7.69 7.58 -18.45
CA ASN A 536 9.04 7.15 -18.81
C ASN A 536 9.42 7.60 -20.25
N VAL A 537 9.36 8.90 -20.51
CA VAL A 537 9.54 9.52 -21.83
C VAL A 537 10.76 9.01 -22.58
N PHE A 538 11.89 8.83 -21.88
CA PHE A 538 13.15 8.38 -22.46
C PHE A 538 13.28 6.86 -22.55
N ASN A 539 12.21 6.11 -22.19
CA ASN A 539 12.19 4.65 -22.19
C ASN A 539 13.38 4.03 -21.45
N LYS A 540 13.69 4.58 -20.26
CA LYS A 540 14.80 4.13 -19.43
C LYS A 540 14.51 2.74 -18.85
N ASP A 541 15.39 1.78 -19.12
CA ASP A 541 15.34 0.45 -18.50
C ASP A 541 16.25 0.43 -17.25
N TYR A 542 15.77 -0.19 -16.16
CA TYR A 542 16.50 -0.27 -14.89
C TYR A 542 16.01 -1.44 -14.03
N TRP A 543 16.86 -1.89 -13.11
CA TRP A 543 16.49 -2.79 -12.04
C TRP A 543 15.96 -2.00 -10.83
N GLN A 544 14.81 -2.40 -10.32
CA GLN A 544 14.26 -1.93 -9.07
C GLN A 544 14.40 -3.04 -8.02
N VAL A 545 14.84 -2.72 -6.82
CA VAL A 545 14.94 -3.65 -5.69
C VAL A 545 13.69 -3.56 -4.85
N SER A 546 13.11 -4.70 -4.47
CA SER A 546 11.97 -4.75 -3.56
C SER A 546 12.43 -5.05 -2.12
N ARG A 547 12.90 -6.26 -1.90
CA ARG A 547 13.33 -6.73 -0.57
C ARG A 547 14.33 -7.87 -0.71
N GLY A 548 15.25 -7.99 0.23
CA GLY A 548 16.19 -9.11 0.26
C GLY A 548 17.02 -9.22 -1.02
N ASN A 549 16.80 -10.27 -1.78
CA ASN A 549 17.40 -10.56 -3.07
C ASN A 549 16.41 -10.45 -4.25
N GLN A 550 15.28 -9.80 -4.06
CA GLN A 550 14.22 -9.68 -5.06
C GLN A 550 14.39 -8.40 -5.89
N VAL A 551 14.43 -8.56 -7.22
CA VAL A 551 14.55 -7.47 -8.19
C VAL A 551 13.39 -7.46 -9.18
N TYR A 552 13.06 -6.27 -9.67
CA TYR A 552 11.99 -6.01 -10.65
C TYR A 552 12.55 -5.25 -11.83
N LEU A 553 12.07 -5.59 -13.01
CA LEU A 553 12.35 -4.83 -14.22
C LEU A 553 11.44 -3.62 -14.31
N SER A 554 11.99 -2.48 -14.74
CA SER A 554 11.25 -1.22 -14.98
C SER A 554 10.06 -1.40 -15.92
N LEU A 555 9.07 -0.50 -15.83
CA LEU A 555 8.04 -0.38 -16.86
C LEU A 555 8.63 0.37 -18.08
N PRO A 556 8.25 -0.02 -19.33
CA PRO A 556 8.65 0.70 -20.51
C PRO A 556 7.91 2.04 -20.63
N ARG A 557 8.34 2.89 -21.56
CA ARG A 557 7.57 4.07 -21.95
C ARG A 557 6.13 3.67 -22.28
N THR A 558 5.19 4.40 -21.69
CA THR A 558 3.76 4.13 -21.81
C THR A 558 3.03 5.41 -22.18
N LEU A 559 2.32 5.40 -23.31
CA LEU A 559 1.40 6.46 -23.69
C LEU A 559 0.01 6.10 -23.16
N THR A 560 -0.69 7.11 -22.65
CA THR A 560 -2.10 7.00 -22.26
C THR A 560 -2.84 8.21 -22.80
N PHE A 561 -3.84 7.96 -23.64
CA PHE A 561 -4.81 8.95 -24.07
C PHE A 561 -6.08 8.79 -23.23
N THR A 562 -6.68 9.89 -22.81
CA THR A 562 -7.93 9.93 -22.05
C THR A 562 -8.86 10.95 -22.67
N ALA A 563 -10.10 10.57 -22.91
CA ALA A 563 -11.20 11.47 -23.24
C ALA A 563 -12.26 11.38 -22.14
N LYS A 564 -12.59 12.50 -21.52
CA LYS A 564 -13.61 12.59 -20.49
C LYS A 564 -14.72 13.54 -20.95
N LEU A 565 -15.95 13.08 -20.87
CA LEU A 565 -17.15 13.83 -21.24
C LEU A 565 -17.98 14.10 -19.97
N HIS A 566 -18.49 15.31 -19.85
CA HIS A 566 -19.31 15.77 -18.72
C HIS A 566 -20.73 16.06 -19.22
N PHE A 567 -21.71 15.24 -18.81
CA PHE A 567 -23.11 15.35 -19.24
C PHE A 567 -23.99 16.07 -18.21
#